data_638e097fe6f5f23f17a21b66d6165723
#
_entry.id   638e097fe6f5f23f17a21b66d6165723
#
_cell.length_a   1.000
_cell.length_b   1.000
_cell.length_c   1.000
_cell.angle_alpha   90.00
_cell.angle_beta   90.00
_cell.angle_gamma   90.00
#
_symmetry.space_group_name_H-M   'P 1'
#
loop_
_entity.id
_entity.type
_entity.pdbx_description
1 polymer ?
#
loop_
_entity_poly.entity_id
_entity_poly.type
_entity_poly.pdbx_seq_one_letter_code
_entity_poly.pdbx_strand_id
1 'polypeptide(L)'
;MNRFATRYWLQDRPLSVQLWACLSLAEGLTLAAILLYVLLLLRPEEPGQWYGLAALFPLLLIANLFAAKLAARRITEPLERLAGNLERIKGKNWSEPVLQVARRDEIGTLVNTLSQIQRNVVELNEDEEFFYQSVSHGLKTPIMVIQNCCAAYQDGIYGSEAFDIIMKESLAVEAGIRKLLYVSSFDHMLGKQSDFRPVELRGLMEECRRRFRGNERGIRLEVDVPAGLTVSGNAAALQTVFDNLVENGLRYAASYIRMELTGEEEGGYLLTVENDGAPIPQPTLNVLFQKFYKGADGNFGLGLYIAKKIVQFHKGDIWPSNWADGVRFQLLLRREDRMAGRR
;
A
#
# COMPACT_ATOMS: atom_id res chain seq x y z
N MET A 1 -58.24 -4.54 9.56
CA MET A 1 -56.87 -5.07 9.86
C MET A 1 -56.37 -5.78 8.59
N ASN A 2 -55.71 -5.15 7.64
CA ASN A 2 -54.91 -5.78 6.55
C ASN A 2 -54.43 -4.77 5.47
N ARG A 3 -54.06 -3.55 5.87
CA ARG A 3 -53.41 -2.59 4.93
C ARG A 3 -51.91 -2.41 5.15
N PHE A 4 -51.31 -3.11 6.11
CA PHE A 4 -49.87 -3.01 6.43
C PHE A 4 -49.00 -4.18 5.93
N ALA A 5 -49.60 -5.29 5.52
CA ALA A 5 -48.87 -6.50 5.12
C ALA A 5 -48.18 -6.41 3.75
N THR A 6 -48.65 -5.56 2.85
CA THR A 6 -48.12 -5.44 1.48
C THR A 6 -46.88 -4.53 1.39
N ARG A 7 -46.66 -3.65 2.37
CA ARG A 7 -45.52 -2.71 2.37
C ARG A 7 -44.20 -3.36 2.75
N TYR A 8 -44.22 -4.45 3.53
CA TYR A 8 -43.02 -5.18 3.97
C TYR A 8 -42.59 -6.29 3.02
N TRP A 9 -43.49 -6.78 2.16
CA TRP A 9 -43.21 -7.96 1.31
C TRP A 9 -42.14 -7.72 0.23
N LEU A 10 -42.02 -6.47 -0.25
CA LEU A 10 -41.00 -6.08 -1.24
C LEU A 10 -39.64 -5.76 -0.63
N GLN A 11 -39.57 -5.30 0.63
CA GLN A 11 -38.33 -4.87 1.26
C GLN A 11 -37.35 -6.02 1.52
N ASP A 12 -37.87 -7.23 1.75
CA ASP A 12 -37.06 -8.44 2.00
C ASP A 12 -36.70 -9.22 0.73
N ARG A 13 -37.09 -8.71 -0.45
CA ARG A 13 -36.79 -9.36 -1.73
C ARG A 13 -35.51 -8.79 -2.35
N PRO A 14 -34.77 -9.58 -3.17
CA PRO A 14 -33.61 -9.08 -3.91
C PRO A 14 -33.95 -7.80 -4.69
N LEU A 15 -32.99 -6.88 -4.77
CA LEU A 15 -33.14 -5.58 -5.43
C LEU A 15 -33.62 -5.73 -6.88
N SER A 16 -33.20 -6.79 -7.57
CA SER A 16 -33.67 -7.16 -8.90
C SER A 16 -35.17 -7.37 -8.98
N VAL A 17 -35.76 -8.02 -7.98
CA VAL A 17 -37.21 -8.26 -7.91
C VAL A 17 -37.96 -6.98 -7.60
N GLN A 18 -37.41 -6.14 -6.72
CA GLN A 18 -38.06 -4.84 -6.38
C GLN A 18 -38.08 -3.90 -7.60
N LEU A 19 -36.95 -3.76 -8.29
CA LEU A 19 -36.85 -2.94 -9.52
C LEU A 19 -37.73 -3.49 -10.64
N TRP A 20 -37.72 -4.80 -10.85
CA TRP A 20 -38.59 -5.42 -11.84
C TRP A 20 -40.06 -5.16 -11.54
N ALA A 21 -40.49 -5.31 -10.30
CA ALA A 21 -41.87 -5.06 -9.89
C ALA A 21 -42.28 -3.59 -10.08
N CYS A 22 -41.41 -2.65 -9.68
CA CYS A 22 -41.66 -1.22 -9.86
C CYS A 22 -41.74 -0.82 -11.32
N LEU A 23 -40.80 -1.26 -12.16
CA LEU A 23 -40.81 -0.97 -13.61
C LEU A 23 -42.03 -1.59 -14.28
N SER A 24 -42.33 -2.86 -14.00
CA SER A 24 -43.48 -3.56 -14.58
C SER A 24 -44.81 -2.90 -14.20
N LEU A 25 -44.94 -2.43 -12.96
CA LEU A 25 -46.12 -1.72 -12.50
C LEU A 25 -46.31 -0.37 -13.21
N ALA A 26 -45.25 0.42 -13.28
CA ALA A 26 -45.26 1.73 -13.93
C ALA A 26 -45.63 1.63 -15.42
N GLU A 27 -44.98 0.68 -16.11
CA GLU A 27 -45.22 0.49 -17.54
C GLU A 27 -46.55 -0.18 -17.82
N GLY A 28 -47.02 -1.08 -16.96
CA GLY A 28 -48.37 -1.64 -17.05
C GLY A 28 -49.48 -0.57 -16.92
N LEU A 29 -49.28 0.39 -16.00
CA LEU A 29 -50.20 1.53 -15.85
C LEU A 29 -50.18 2.43 -17.07
N THR A 30 -49.03 2.72 -17.68
CA THR A 30 -48.94 3.53 -18.89
C THR A 30 -49.57 2.84 -20.10
N LEU A 31 -49.39 1.54 -20.27
CA LEU A 31 -50.06 0.75 -21.32
C LEU A 31 -51.56 0.71 -21.14
N ALA A 32 -52.05 0.55 -19.92
CA ALA A 32 -53.50 0.59 -19.63
C ALA A 32 -54.10 1.97 -19.93
N ALA A 33 -53.41 3.05 -19.59
CA ALA A 33 -53.83 4.41 -19.90
C ALA A 33 -53.85 4.68 -21.41
N ILE A 34 -52.84 4.23 -22.15
CA ILE A 34 -52.78 4.35 -23.61
C ILE A 34 -53.93 3.55 -24.26
N LEU A 35 -54.16 2.32 -23.79
CA LEU A 35 -55.26 1.50 -24.32
C LEU A 35 -56.60 2.17 -24.07
N LEU A 36 -56.86 2.69 -22.88
CA LEU A 36 -58.09 3.41 -22.54
C LEU A 36 -58.25 4.66 -23.43
N TYR A 37 -57.17 5.40 -23.64
CA TYR A 37 -57.18 6.57 -24.52
C TYR A 37 -57.53 6.21 -25.98
N VAL A 38 -56.92 5.13 -26.52
CA VAL A 38 -57.16 4.62 -27.88
C VAL A 38 -58.61 4.15 -28.02
N LEU A 39 -59.15 3.44 -27.02
CA LEU A 39 -60.53 2.98 -27.00
C LEU A 39 -61.53 4.13 -26.98
N LEU A 40 -61.23 5.22 -26.25
CA LEU A 40 -62.08 6.42 -26.20
C LEU A 40 -62.03 7.23 -27.49
N LEU A 41 -60.89 7.30 -28.18
CA LEU A 41 -60.67 8.07 -29.38
C LEU A 41 -61.23 7.38 -30.66
N LEU A 42 -60.97 6.11 -30.85
CA LEU A 42 -61.21 5.36 -32.06
C LEU A 42 -62.70 4.92 -32.19
N ARG A 43 -63.44 4.75 -31.06
CA ARG A 43 -64.85 4.28 -31.06
C ARG A 43 -65.14 3.27 -32.18
N PRO A 44 -64.53 2.08 -32.17
CA PRO A 44 -64.60 1.12 -33.27
C PRO A 44 -66.07 0.77 -33.53
N GLU A 45 -66.48 0.98 -34.76
CA GLU A 45 -67.91 0.75 -35.19
C GLU A 45 -68.13 -0.71 -35.53
N GLU A 46 -67.09 -1.46 -35.86
CA GLU A 46 -67.22 -2.88 -36.23
C GLU A 46 -66.64 -3.84 -35.15
N PRO A 47 -67.35 -4.96 -34.87
CA PRO A 47 -66.90 -5.95 -33.85
C PRO A 47 -65.50 -6.56 -34.12
N GLY A 48 -65.11 -6.69 -35.40
CA GLY A 48 -63.80 -7.28 -35.79
C GLY A 48 -62.60 -6.48 -35.33
N GLN A 49 -62.73 -5.15 -35.22
CA GLN A 49 -61.64 -4.26 -34.79
C GLN A 49 -61.28 -4.45 -33.29
N TRP A 50 -62.28 -4.84 -32.46
CA TRP A 50 -62.05 -5.13 -31.03
C TRP A 50 -61.21 -6.37 -30.80
N TYR A 51 -61.29 -7.41 -31.64
CA TYR A 51 -60.49 -8.61 -31.51
C TYR A 51 -58.99 -8.34 -31.77
N GLY A 52 -58.69 -7.46 -32.74
CA GLY A 52 -57.31 -7.06 -33.02
C GLY A 52 -56.65 -6.33 -31.83
N LEU A 53 -57.37 -5.35 -31.24
CA LEU A 53 -56.93 -4.62 -30.07
C LEU A 53 -56.79 -5.51 -28.84
N ALA A 54 -57.73 -6.43 -28.64
CA ALA A 54 -57.71 -7.40 -27.53
C ALA A 54 -56.54 -8.38 -27.61
N ALA A 55 -56.12 -8.76 -28.83
CA ALA A 55 -54.92 -9.62 -29.02
C ALA A 55 -53.58 -8.87 -28.88
N LEU A 56 -53.53 -7.59 -29.26
CA LEU A 56 -52.30 -6.80 -29.23
C LEU A 56 -51.86 -6.43 -27.79
N PHE A 57 -52.88 -6.20 -26.92
CA PHE A 57 -52.60 -5.83 -25.53
C PHE A 57 -51.79 -6.85 -24.74
N PRO A 58 -52.12 -8.16 -24.67
CA PRO A 58 -51.34 -9.13 -23.94
C PRO A 58 -49.92 -9.33 -24.54
N LEU A 59 -49.77 -9.18 -25.87
CA LEU A 59 -48.47 -9.24 -26.53
C LEU A 59 -47.55 -8.12 -26.06
N LEU A 60 -48.06 -6.87 -26.02
CA LEU A 60 -47.31 -5.72 -25.52
C LEU A 60 -47.00 -5.85 -24.03
N LEU A 61 -47.93 -6.37 -23.23
CA LEU A 61 -47.71 -6.61 -21.81
C LEU A 61 -46.60 -7.61 -21.57
N ILE A 62 -46.56 -8.72 -22.31
CA ILE A 62 -45.49 -9.74 -22.20
C ILE A 62 -44.13 -9.13 -22.62
N ALA A 63 -44.11 -8.40 -23.75
CA ALA A 63 -42.84 -7.75 -24.20
C ALA A 63 -42.31 -6.75 -23.16
N ASN A 64 -43.23 -5.98 -22.55
CA ASN A 64 -42.88 -5.05 -21.49
C ASN A 64 -42.36 -5.72 -20.23
N LEU A 65 -43.01 -6.76 -19.74
CA LEU A 65 -42.53 -7.55 -18.60
C LEU A 65 -41.14 -8.16 -18.84
N PHE A 66 -40.90 -8.59 -20.09
CA PHE A 66 -39.59 -9.09 -20.49
C PHE A 66 -38.51 -8.01 -20.49
N ALA A 67 -38.82 -6.84 -21.07
CA ALA A 67 -37.92 -5.68 -21.11
C ALA A 67 -37.59 -5.18 -19.69
N ALA A 68 -38.59 -5.06 -18.81
CA ALA A 68 -38.41 -4.67 -17.42
C ALA A 68 -37.55 -5.66 -16.65
N LYS A 69 -37.75 -6.96 -16.88
CA LYS A 69 -36.89 -8.00 -16.27
C LYS A 69 -35.45 -7.91 -16.76
N LEU A 70 -35.22 -7.65 -18.03
CA LEU A 70 -33.90 -7.49 -18.61
C LEU A 70 -33.17 -6.25 -18.06
N ALA A 71 -33.88 -5.13 -17.96
CA ALA A 71 -33.35 -3.88 -17.40
C ALA A 71 -33.01 -4.04 -15.93
N ALA A 72 -33.88 -4.64 -15.13
CA ALA A 72 -33.64 -4.91 -13.72
C ALA A 72 -32.37 -5.78 -13.52
N ARG A 73 -32.23 -6.86 -14.29
CA ARG A 73 -31.04 -7.72 -14.23
C ARG A 73 -29.76 -6.98 -14.58
N ARG A 74 -29.78 -6.15 -15.63
CA ARG A 74 -28.60 -5.37 -16.03
C ARG A 74 -28.11 -4.39 -14.96
N ILE A 75 -29.00 -3.90 -14.11
CA ILE A 75 -28.66 -2.96 -13.03
C ILE A 75 -28.22 -3.72 -11.77
N THR A 76 -28.95 -4.76 -11.40
CA THR A 76 -28.77 -5.39 -10.08
C THR A 76 -27.71 -6.49 -10.06
N GLU A 77 -27.54 -7.24 -11.12
CA GLU A 77 -26.60 -8.37 -11.16
C GLU A 77 -25.14 -7.96 -10.84
N PRO A 78 -24.58 -6.85 -11.38
CA PRO A 78 -23.25 -6.40 -11.00
C PRO A 78 -23.14 -5.99 -9.52
N LEU A 79 -24.20 -5.37 -8.97
CA LEU A 79 -24.25 -4.93 -7.58
C LEU A 79 -24.38 -6.10 -6.59
N GLU A 80 -25.19 -7.11 -6.91
CA GLU A 80 -25.33 -8.33 -6.11
C GLU A 80 -24.01 -9.12 -6.06
N ARG A 81 -23.33 -9.26 -7.20
CA ARG A 81 -22.00 -9.89 -7.27
C ARG A 81 -20.97 -9.14 -6.44
N LEU A 82 -20.98 -7.79 -6.51
CA LEU A 82 -20.09 -6.96 -5.72
C LEU A 82 -20.38 -7.10 -4.22
N ALA A 83 -21.67 -7.05 -3.81
CA ALA A 83 -22.08 -7.19 -2.43
C ALA A 83 -21.65 -8.58 -1.86
N GLY A 84 -21.84 -9.64 -2.65
CA GLY A 84 -21.41 -10.98 -2.27
C GLY A 84 -19.89 -11.10 -2.06
N ASN A 85 -19.10 -10.44 -2.93
CA ASN A 85 -17.63 -10.43 -2.77
C ASN A 85 -17.21 -9.63 -1.53
N LEU A 86 -17.81 -8.46 -1.28
CA LEU A 86 -17.50 -7.66 -0.10
C LEU A 86 -17.85 -8.38 1.21
N GLU A 87 -18.94 -9.16 1.24
CA GLU A 87 -19.34 -9.93 2.42
C GLU A 87 -18.36 -11.08 2.72
N ARG A 88 -17.80 -11.71 1.68
CA ARG A 88 -16.75 -12.74 1.81
C ARG A 88 -15.43 -12.18 2.31
N ILE A 89 -15.06 -10.99 1.87
CA ILE A 89 -13.87 -10.26 2.38
C ILE A 89 -14.03 -9.97 3.87
N LYS A 90 -15.22 -9.55 4.31
CA LYS A 90 -15.53 -9.37 5.73
C LYS A 90 -15.31 -10.66 6.55
N GLY A 91 -15.52 -11.83 5.94
CA GLY A 91 -15.22 -13.14 6.50
C GLY A 91 -13.75 -13.57 6.47
N LYS A 92 -12.80 -12.66 6.13
CA LYS A 92 -11.37 -12.95 5.98
C LYS A 92 -11.00 -13.93 4.85
N ASN A 93 -11.84 -14.09 3.86
CA ASN A 93 -11.53 -14.88 2.67
C ASN A 93 -11.04 -13.97 1.55
N TRP A 94 -9.75 -13.66 1.56
CA TRP A 94 -9.09 -12.69 0.68
C TRP A 94 -8.77 -13.23 -0.72
N SER A 95 -8.92 -14.56 -0.95
CA SER A 95 -8.48 -15.24 -2.17
C SER A 95 -9.43 -15.09 -3.37
N GLU A 96 -10.52 -14.36 -3.25
CA GLU A 96 -11.52 -14.22 -4.31
C GLU A 96 -11.08 -13.24 -5.40
N PRO A 97 -11.35 -13.57 -6.68
CA PRO A 97 -10.97 -12.71 -7.79
C PRO A 97 -11.74 -11.38 -7.73
N VAL A 98 -11.01 -10.31 -7.92
CA VAL A 98 -11.55 -8.95 -7.99
C VAL A 98 -12.46 -8.80 -9.22
N LEU A 99 -13.71 -8.37 -9.03
CA LEU A 99 -14.63 -8.13 -10.12
C LEU A 99 -14.15 -6.95 -10.98
N GLN A 100 -13.97 -7.19 -12.28
CA GLN A 100 -13.79 -6.12 -13.26
C GLN A 100 -14.98 -6.14 -14.22
N VAL A 101 -15.61 -4.98 -14.43
CA VAL A 101 -16.73 -4.86 -15.35
C VAL A 101 -16.35 -3.91 -16.47
N ALA A 102 -16.42 -4.37 -17.71
CA ALA A 102 -16.15 -3.58 -18.92
C ALA A 102 -17.35 -2.65 -19.25
N ARG A 103 -17.81 -1.87 -18.27
CA ARG A 103 -18.97 -0.99 -18.37
C ARG A 103 -18.52 0.47 -18.15
N ARG A 104 -19.03 1.40 -18.96
CA ARG A 104 -18.57 2.80 -18.96
C ARG A 104 -19.58 3.79 -18.37
N ASP A 105 -20.59 3.29 -17.66
CA ASP A 105 -21.58 4.10 -16.95
C ASP A 105 -21.26 4.24 -15.46
N GLU A 106 -22.13 4.89 -14.71
CA GLU A 106 -21.99 5.17 -13.27
C GLU A 106 -21.88 3.88 -12.46
N ILE A 107 -22.59 2.83 -12.86
CA ILE A 107 -22.54 1.51 -12.21
C ILE A 107 -21.18 0.85 -12.45
N GLY A 108 -20.67 0.91 -13.68
CA GLY A 108 -19.33 0.44 -14.02
C GLY A 108 -18.24 1.17 -13.23
N THR A 109 -18.36 2.49 -13.11
CA THR A 109 -17.45 3.33 -12.33
C THR A 109 -17.48 2.93 -10.84
N LEU A 110 -18.67 2.77 -10.26
CA LEU A 110 -18.85 2.36 -8.87
C LEU A 110 -18.23 0.98 -8.61
N VAL A 111 -18.55 -0.02 -9.45
CA VAL A 111 -18.03 -1.39 -9.31
C VAL A 111 -16.50 -1.40 -9.41
N ASN A 112 -15.93 -0.70 -10.39
CA ASN A 112 -14.46 -0.66 -10.58
C ASN A 112 -13.76 0.08 -9.45
N THR A 113 -14.34 1.17 -8.93
CA THR A 113 -13.77 1.91 -7.78
C THR A 113 -13.80 1.05 -6.52
N LEU A 114 -14.91 0.38 -6.21
CA LEU A 114 -15.00 -0.52 -5.06
C LEU A 114 -14.06 -1.73 -5.21
N SER A 115 -13.91 -2.24 -6.42
CA SER A 115 -12.96 -3.30 -6.73
C SER A 115 -11.50 -2.85 -6.56
N GLN A 116 -11.20 -1.57 -6.82
CA GLN A 116 -9.88 -1.01 -6.53
C GLN A 116 -9.65 -0.89 -5.02
N ILE A 117 -10.65 -0.41 -4.26
CA ILE A 117 -10.57 -0.36 -2.79
C ILE A 117 -10.36 -1.77 -2.23
N GLN A 118 -11.09 -2.76 -2.75
CA GLN A 118 -10.91 -4.15 -2.36
C GLN A 118 -9.46 -4.62 -2.55
N ARG A 119 -8.86 -4.38 -3.72
CA ARG A 119 -7.45 -4.72 -3.98
C ARG A 119 -6.52 -4.09 -2.96
N ASN A 120 -6.67 -2.79 -2.73
CA ASN A 120 -5.85 -2.05 -1.77
C ASN A 120 -5.98 -2.64 -0.34
N VAL A 121 -7.17 -3.05 0.06
CA VAL A 121 -7.40 -3.68 1.38
C VAL A 121 -6.75 -5.06 1.46
N VAL A 122 -6.82 -5.86 0.38
CA VAL A 122 -6.15 -7.16 0.32
C VAL A 122 -4.64 -6.99 0.42
N GLU A 123 -4.05 -6.10 -0.39
CA GLU A 123 -2.61 -5.79 -0.36
C GLU A 123 -2.16 -5.32 1.03
N LEU A 124 -2.94 -4.43 1.68
CA LEU A 124 -2.63 -3.97 3.03
C LEU A 124 -2.66 -5.11 4.06
N ASN A 125 -3.61 -6.03 3.94
CA ASN A 125 -3.70 -7.15 4.86
C ASN A 125 -2.58 -8.18 4.65
N GLU A 126 -2.21 -8.48 3.40
CA GLU A 126 -1.07 -9.34 3.06
C GLU A 126 0.24 -8.73 3.58
N ASP A 127 0.42 -7.42 3.42
CA ASP A 127 1.55 -6.67 3.97
C ASP A 127 1.58 -6.75 5.51
N GLU A 128 0.42 -6.68 6.18
CA GLU A 128 0.31 -6.79 7.63
C GLU A 128 0.62 -8.20 8.13
N GLU A 129 0.11 -9.25 7.49
CA GLU A 129 0.44 -10.63 7.83
C GLU A 129 1.95 -10.92 7.63
N PHE A 130 2.51 -10.48 6.53
CA PHE A 130 3.93 -10.59 6.27
C PHE A 130 4.77 -9.83 7.31
N PHE A 131 4.26 -8.67 7.77
CA PHE A 131 4.86 -7.91 8.86
C PHE A 131 4.95 -8.74 10.13
N TYR A 132 3.83 -9.31 10.61
CA TYR A 132 3.82 -10.11 11.84
C TYR A 132 4.70 -11.34 11.74
N GLN A 133 4.71 -12.04 10.60
CA GLN A 133 5.57 -13.20 10.37
C GLN A 133 7.05 -12.81 10.40
N SER A 134 7.42 -11.73 9.72
CA SER A 134 8.81 -11.24 9.64
C SER A 134 9.34 -10.76 11.00
N VAL A 135 8.49 -10.06 11.77
CA VAL A 135 8.80 -9.63 13.15
C VAL A 135 9.02 -10.84 14.04
N SER A 136 8.09 -11.79 14.01
CA SER A 136 8.14 -13.01 14.83
C SER A 136 9.42 -13.79 14.55
N HIS A 137 9.76 -13.98 13.28
CA HIS A 137 10.99 -14.67 12.89
C HIS A 137 12.26 -13.87 13.27
N GLY A 138 12.24 -12.55 13.05
CA GLY A 138 13.37 -11.67 13.38
C GLY A 138 13.69 -11.58 14.87
N LEU A 139 12.67 -11.70 15.74
CA LEU A 139 12.84 -11.73 17.19
C LEU A 139 13.15 -13.12 17.72
N LYS A 140 12.59 -14.17 17.13
CA LYS A 140 12.78 -15.56 17.58
C LYS A 140 14.24 -16.00 17.50
N THR A 141 14.95 -15.66 16.42
CA THR A 141 16.32 -16.08 16.19
C THR A 141 17.27 -15.62 17.30
N PRO A 142 17.42 -14.32 17.62
CA PRO A 142 18.31 -13.87 18.69
C PRO A 142 17.86 -14.37 20.07
N ILE A 143 16.56 -14.49 20.33
CA ILE A 143 16.05 -15.04 21.59
C ILE A 143 16.47 -16.51 21.75
N MET A 144 16.39 -17.33 20.69
CA MET A 144 16.85 -18.71 20.72
C MET A 144 18.37 -18.79 20.97
N VAL A 145 19.16 -17.90 20.40
CA VAL A 145 20.61 -17.85 20.66
C VAL A 145 20.87 -17.53 22.12
N ILE A 146 20.18 -16.53 22.69
CA ILE A 146 20.28 -16.20 24.12
C ILE A 146 19.93 -17.41 24.99
N GLN A 147 18.82 -18.08 24.71
CA GLN A 147 18.38 -19.27 25.48
C GLN A 147 19.38 -20.41 25.39
N ASN A 148 19.93 -20.69 24.19
CA ASN A 148 20.93 -21.74 23.99
C ASN A 148 22.23 -21.40 24.71
N CYS A 149 22.69 -20.13 24.69
CA CYS A 149 23.88 -19.70 25.42
C CYS A 149 23.71 -19.81 26.95
N CYS A 150 22.50 -19.49 27.47
CA CYS A 150 22.19 -19.69 28.88
C CYS A 150 22.22 -21.17 29.26
N ALA A 151 21.62 -22.05 28.47
CA ALA A 151 21.67 -23.49 28.70
C ALA A 151 23.08 -24.05 28.64
N ALA A 152 23.86 -23.68 27.62
CA ALA A 152 25.25 -24.10 27.46
C ALA A 152 26.14 -23.62 28.61
N TYR A 153 25.89 -22.45 29.18
CA TYR A 153 26.59 -21.94 30.37
C TYR A 153 26.22 -22.76 31.61
N GLN A 154 24.93 -23.11 31.80
CA GLN A 154 24.46 -23.95 32.91
C GLN A 154 25.05 -25.37 32.84
N ASP A 155 25.21 -25.91 31.64
CA ASP A 155 25.79 -27.24 31.40
C ASP A 155 27.33 -27.23 31.47
N GLY A 156 27.98 -26.07 31.73
CA GLY A 156 29.42 -25.91 31.80
C GLY A 156 30.15 -26.04 30.45
N ILE A 157 29.40 -25.93 29.32
CA ILE A 157 29.95 -26.00 27.95
C ILE A 157 30.59 -24.66 27.56
N TYR A 158 29.95 -23.56 27.95
CA TYR A 158 30.45 -22.19 27.74
C TYR A 158 30.92 -21.58 29.07
N GLY A 159 31.95 -20.75 29.01
CA GLY A 159 32.42 -19.93 30.11
C GLY A 159 31.80 -18.52 30.09
N SER A 160 32.58 -17.52 30.50
CA SER A 160 32.11 -16.11 30.53
C SER A 160 31.83 -15.51 29.16
N GLU A 161 32.35 -16.09 28.09
CA GLU A 161 32.05 -15.71 26.70
C GLU A 161 30.59 -15.81 26.34
N ALA A 162 29.81 -16.65 27.03
CA ALA A 162 28.34 -16.71 26.88
C ALA A 162 27.68 -15.35 27.15
N PHE A 163 28.20 -14.58 28.11
CA PHE A 163 27.62 -13.27 28.45
C PHE A 163 27.83 -12.25 27.34
N ASP A 164 28.95 -12.30 26.63
CA ASP A 164 29.23 -11.41 25.50
C ASP A 164 28.26 -11.70 24.34
N ILE A 165 27.97 -12.99 24.06
CA ILE A 165 27.01 -13.40 23.06
C ILE A 165 25.60 -12.96 23.46
N ILE A 166 25.18 -13.20 24.70
CA ILE A 166 23.89 -12.80 25.23
C ILE A 166 23.72 -11.28 25.14
N MET A 167 24.74 -10.50 25.52
CA MET A 167 24.70 -9.04 25.45
C MET A 167 24.56 -8.57 24.00
N LYS A 168 25.33 -9.13 23.07
CA LYS A 168 25.26 -8.81 21.64
C LYS A 168 23.86 -9.07 21.06
N GLU A 169 23.29 -10.24 21.32
CA GLU A 169 21.97 -10.60 20.83
C GLU A 169 20.86 -9.77 21.50
N SER A 170 21.00 -9.43 22.79
CA SER A 170 20.06 -8.53 23.48
C SER A 170 20.03 -7.13 22.85
N LEU A 171 21.22 -6.57 22.53
CA LEU A 171 21.33 -5.29 21.82
C LEU A 171 20.73 -5.36 20.40
N ALA A 172 20.89 -6.50 19.73
CA ALA A 172 20.27 -6.71 18.41
C ALA A 172 18.74 -6.74 18.49
N VAL A 173 18.17 -7.38 19.51
CA VAL A 173 16.72 -7.36 19.79
C VAL A 173 16.24 -5.94 20.07
N GLU A 174 16.94 -5.19 20.93
CA GLU A 174 16.59 -3.80 21.23
C GLU A 174 16.58 -2.93 19.96
N ALA A 175 17.65 -3.00 19.15
CA ALA A 175 17.73 -2.27 17.88
C ALA A 175 16.61 -2.65 16.91
N GLY A 176 16.24 -3.93 16.87
CA GLY A 176 15.10 -4.41 16.08
C GLY A 176 13.79 -3.83 16.54
N ILE A 177 13.52 -3.85 17.85
CA ILE A 177 12.30 -3.26 18.44
C ILE A 177 12.24 -1.76 18.15
N ARG A 178 13.32 -1.02 18.29
CA ARG A 178 13.41 0.40 17.95
C ARG A 178 13.05 0.67 16.49
N LYS A 179 13.55 -0.14 15.55
CA LYS A 179 13.21 -0.04 14.11
C LYS A 179 11.75 -0.35 13.85
N LEU A 180 11.15 -1.32 14.55
CA LEU A 180 9.72 -1.63 14.47
C LEU A 180 8.84 -0.48 14.98
N LEU A 181 9.16 0.07 16.14
CA LEU A 181 8.47 1.23 16.70
C LEU A 181 8.59 2.44 15.77
N TYR A 182 9.75 2.63 15.15
CA TYR A 182 9.96 3.68 14.16
C TYR A 182 9.01 3.52 12.95
N VAL A 183 8.87 2.32 12.41
CA VAL A 183 7.96 2.05 11.29
C VAL A 183 6.48 2.21 11.71
N SER A 184 6.12 1.73 12.90
CA SER A 184 4.73 1.83 13.42
C SER A 184 4.30 3.26 13.72
N SER A 185 5.23 4.12 14.14
CA SER A 185 4.97 5.52 14.50
C SER A 185 5.44 6.51 13.43
N PHE A 186 5.74 6.01 12.22
CA PHE A 186 6.39 6.77 11.17
C PHE A 186 5.64 8.09 10.85
N ASP A 187 4.33 8.01 10.67
CA ASP A 187 3.50 9.18 10.35
C ASP A 187 3.44 10.19 11.50
N HIS A 188 3.60 9.74 12.75
CA HIS A 188 3.64 10.60 13.94
C HIS A 188 5.05 11.17 14.20
N MET A 189 6.10 10.38 13.94
CA MET A 189 7.49 10.78 14.24
C MET A 189 8.08 11.76 13.24
N LEU A 190 7.67 11.69 11.96
CA LEU A 190 8.16 12.62 10.95
C LEU A 190 7.59 14.04 11.13
N GLY A 191 6.51 14.19 11.88
CA GLY A 191 5.84 15.47 12.07
C GLY A 191 5.18 15.97 10.79
N LYS A 192 4.88 17.27 10.77
CA LYS A 192 4.37 17.94 9.56
C LYS A 192 5.54 18.52 8.76
N GLN A 193 5.41 18.59 7.46
CA GLN A 193 6.41 19.28 6.62
C GLN A 193 6.62 20.75 7.02
N SER A 194 5.67 21.35 7.72
CA SER A 194 5.80 22.69 8.33
C SER A 194 6.91 22.77 9.38
N ASP A 195 7.35 21.64 9.93
CA ASP A 195 8.38 21.58 10.96
C ASP A 195 9.80 21.41 10.39
N PHE A 196 9.92 21.35 9.07
CA PHE A 196 11.21 21.26 8.39
C PHE A 196 12.07 22.49 8.68
N ARG A 197 13.36 22.25 8.83
CA ARG A 197 14.39 23.26 9.05
C ARG A 197 15.52 23.07 8.04
N PRO A 198 16.33 24.11 7.78
CA PRO A 198 17.57 23.94 7.05
C PRO A 198 18.50 22.94 7.73
N VAL A 199 18.89 21.92 7.01
CA VAL A 199 19.78 20.85 7.49
C VAL A 199 21.02 20.81 6.60
N GLU A 200 22.20 20.98 7.19
CA GLU A 200 23.45 20.91 6.48
C GLU A 200 23.86 19.46 6.24
N LEU A 201 24.01 19.09 4.97
CA LEU A 201 24.27 17.71 4.54
C LEU A 201 25.62 17.19 5.01
N ARG A 202 26.69 17.99 4.89
CA ARG A 202 28.02 17.58 5.35
C ARG A 202 28.03 17.25 6.84
N GLY A 203 27.38 18.08 7.66
CA GLY A 203 27.29 17.86 9.10
C GLY A 203 26.64 16.53 9.45
N LEU A 204 25.56 16.13 8.76
CA LEU A 204 24.91 14.83 8.94
C LEU A 204 25.85 13.67 8.59
N MET A 205 26.53 13.74 7.46
CA MET A 205 27.43 12.69 7.00
C MET A 205 28.68 12.55 7.88
N GLU A 206 29.23 13.66 8.36
CA GLU A 206 30.33 13.65 9.31
C GLU A 206 29.92 13.08 10.68
N GLU A 207 28.69 13.35 11.12
CA GLU A 207 28.14 12.73 12.32
C GLU A 207 27.99 11.21 12.14
N CYS A 208 27.51 10.77 10.99
CA CYS A 208 27.45 9.36 10.63
C CYS A 208 28.86 8.73 10.65
N ARG A 209 29.85 9.38 10.01
CA ARG A 209 31.25 8.93 10.03
C ARG A 209 31.81 8.79 11.45
N ARG A 210 31.49 9.73 12.35
CA ARG A 210 31.93 9.68 13.76
C ARG A 210 31.33 8.49 14.50
N ARG A 211 30.03 8.21 14.33
CA ARG A 211 29.33 7.09 14.98
C ARG A 211 29.93 5.74 14.60
N PHE A 212 30.27 5.57 13.34
CA PHE A 212 30.76 4.29 12.81
C PHE A 212 32.29 4.20 12.70
N ARG A 213 33.03 5.15 13.25
CA ARG A 213 34.52 5.23 13.16
C ARG A 213 35.22 4.02 13.71
N GLY A 214 34.69 3.40 14.75
CA GLY A 214 35.28 2.23 15.41
C GLY A 214 34.68 0.90 14.99
N ASN A 215 34.21 0.77 13.73
CA ASN A 215 33.58 -0.46 13.26
C ASN A 215 34.56 -1.65 13.34
N GLU A 216 34.04 -2.80 13.77
CA GLU A 216 34.82 -4.03 14.00
C GLU A 216 35.51 -4.56 12.74
N ARG A 217 35.00 -4.24 11.55
CA ARG A 217 35.51 -4.70 10.25
C ARG A 217 36.65 -3.83 9.69
N GLY A 218 36.96 -2.71 10.33
CA GLY A 218 38.00 -1.79 9.86
C GLY A 218 37.66 -1.08 8.52
N ILE A 219 36.41 -1.04 8.12
CA ILE A 219 35.92 -0.39 6.89
C ILE A 219 36.16 1.12 7.00
N ARG A 220 36.78 1.73 5.99
CA ARG A 220 37.01 3.17 5.92
C ARG A 220 35.73 3.90 5.49
N LEU A 221 35.37 4.97 6.22
CA LEU A 221 34.28 5.85 5.87
C LEU A 221 34.83 7.20 5.35
N GLU A 222 34.52 7.52 4.12
CA GLU A 222 34.94 8.74 3.44
C GLU A 222 33.73 9.66 3.23
N VAL A 223 33.92 10.98 3.44
CA VAL A 223 32.88 12.00 3.20
C VAL A 223 33.46 13.05 2.26
N ASP A 224 32.92 13.11 1.06
CA ASP A 224 33.29 14.09 0.03
C ASP A 224 32.08 14.93 -0.36
N VAL A 225 31.67 15.79 0.55
CA VAL A 225 30.52 16.70 0.39
C VAL A 225 30.96 18.11 0.75
N PRO A 226 30.77 19.11 -0.12
CA PRO A 226 31.09 20.50 0.18
C PRO A 226 30.31 21.02 1.39
N ALA A 227 30.91 21.90 2.17
CA ALA A 227 30.22 22.58 3.26
C ALA A 227 29.19 23.58 2.74
N GLY A 228 28.17 23.87 3.55
CA GLY A 228 27.15 24.89 3.25
C GLY A 228 26.00 24.41 2.35
N LEU A 229 25.95 23.14 1.98
CA LEU A 229 24.81 22.56 1.26
C LEU A 229 23.69 22.24 2.25
N THR A 230 22.54 22.90 2.07
CA THR A 230 21.38 22.75 2.95
C THR A 230 20.16 22.20 2.20
N VAL A 231 19.46 21.30 2.86
CA VAL A 231 18.15 20.79 2.45
C VAL A 231 17.10 21.13 3.50
N SER A 232 15.86 21.30 3.08
CA SER A 232 14.75 21.48 4.00
C SER A 232 14.30 20.14 4.53
N GLY A 233 14.36 19.92 5.85
CA GLY A 233 14.00 18.61 6.39
C GLY A 233 14.05 18.49 7.91
N ASN A 234 13.83 17.26 8.37
CA ASN A 234 14.02 16.84 9.76
C ASN A 234 15.40 16.20 9.89
N ALA A 235 16.31 16.85 10.63
CA ALA A 235 17.70 16.40 10.79
C ALA A 235 17.82 14.98 11.35
N ALA A 236 17.00 14.61 12.36
CA ALA A 236 17.03 13.29 12.98
C ALA A 236 16.57 12.19 12.00
N ALA A 237 15.53 12.49 11.21
CA ALA A 237 15.05 11.58 10.18
C ALA A 237 16.10 11.39 9.06
N LEU A 238 16.65 12.49 8.54
CA LEU A 238 17.73 12.41 7.52
C LEU A 238 18.97 11.70 8.05
N GLN A 239 19.34 11.91 9.33
CA GLN A 239 20.42 11.15 9.97
C GLN A 239 20.14 9.64 9.92
N THR A 240 18.89 9.24 10.19
CA THR A 240 18.47 7.83 10.11
C THR A 240 18.65 7.25 8.70
N VAL A 241 18.47 8.06 7.64
CA VAL A 241 18.74 7.60 6.26
C VAL A 241 20.20 7.22 6.09
N PHE A 242 21.11 8.12 6.43
CA PHE A 242 22.56 7.86 6.29
C PHE A 242 23.03 6.74 7.20
N ASP A 243 22.56 6.67 8.43
CA ASP A 243 22.87 5.59 9.36
C ASP A 243 22.46 4.22 8.77
N ASN A 244 21.25 4.08 8.21
CA ASN A 244 20.80 2.84 7.58
C ASN A 244 21.61 2.48 6.32
N LEU A 245 22.01 3.45 5.51
CA LEU A 245 22.84 3.20 4.33
C LEU A 245 24.25 2.79 4.71
N VAL A 246 24.85 3.44 5.72
CA VAL A 246 26.17 3.09 6.23
C VAL A 246 26.15 1.73 6.94
N GLU A 247 25.13 1.43 7.77
CA GLU A 247 24.97 0.08 8.36
C GLU A 247 24.91 -1.01 7.28
N ASN A 248 24.18 -0.72 6.17
CA ASN A 248 24.13 -1.63 5.04
C ASN A 248 25.51 -1.77 4.37
N GLY A 249 26.19 -0.65 4.11
CA GLY A 249 27.56 -0.64 3.58
C GLY A 249 28.54 -1.41 4.46
N LEU A 250 28.54 -1.18 5.78
CA LEU A 250 29.41 -1.89 6.73
C LEU A 250 29.23 -3.40 6.72
N ARG A 251 28.04 -3.88 6.36
CA ARG A 251 27.75 -5.31 6.23
C ARG A 251 28.37 -5.92 4.99
N TYR A 252 28.35 -5.23 3.88
CA TYR A 252 28.69 -5.78 2.56
C TYR A 252 29.97 -5.23 1.95
N ALA A 253 30.49 -4.07 2.39
CA ALA A 253 31.74 -3.50 1.90
C ALA A 253 32.92 -4.43 2.12
N ALA A 254 33.86 -4.40 1.20
CA ALA A 254 35.18 -5.08 1.36
C ALA A 254 36.18 -4.20 2.13
N SER A 255 36.28 -2.90 1.80
CA SER A 255 37.29 -2.03 2.40
C SER A 255 36.86 -0.59 2.67
N TYR A 256 35.87 -0.04 1.92
CA TYR A 256 35.43 1.35 2.10
C TYR A 256 33.96 1.59 1.85
N ILE A 257 33.47 2.68 2.42
CA ILE A 257 32.18 3.30 2.13
C ILE A 257 32.46 4.78 1.86
N ARG A 258 31.96 5.32 0.76
CA ARG A 258 32.07 6.73 0.40
C ARG A 258 30.71 7.38 0.32
N MET A 259 30.59 8.57 0.91
CA MET A 259 29.43 9.45 0.81
C MET A 259 29.85 10.71 0.07
N GLU A 260 29.29 10.97 -1.09
CA GLU A 260 29.70 12.08 -1.96
C GLU A 260 28.52 12.83 -2.58
N LEU A 261 28.77 14.08 -2.97
CA LEU A 261 27.88 14.84 -3.85
C LEU A 261 28.26 14.53 -5.31
N THR A 262 27.39 13.85 -6.04
CA THR A 262 27.63 13.49 -7.44
C THR A 262 27.03 14.46 -8.46
N GLY A 263 26.11 15.32 -8.04
CA GLY A 263 25.51 16.31 -8.92
C GLY A 263 24.51 17.24 -8.25
N GLU A 264 24.10 18.26 -9.00
CA GLU A 264 22.95 19.09 -8.68
C GLU A 264 21.92 18.91 -9.81
N GLU A 265 20.71 18.54 -9.46
CA GLU A 265 19.58 18.48 -10.39
C GLU A 265 18.60 19.62 -10.11
N GLU A 266 17.64 19.87 -11.03
CA GLU A 266 16.64 20.93 -10.87
C GLU A 266 15.97 20.88 -9.49
N GLY A 267 16.38 21.80 -8.60
CA GLY A 267 15.83 21.97 -7.25
C GLY A 267 16.33 20.97 -6.20
N GLY A 268 17.43 20.25 -6.42
CA GLY A 268 17.96 19.29 -5.44
C GLY A 268 19.44 18.93 -5.57
N TYR A 269 19.93 18.18 -4.62
CA TYR A 269 21.28 17.61 -4.59
C TYR A 269 21.20 16.10 -4.82
N LEU A 270 22.02 15.60 -5.73
CA LEU A 270 22.22 14.18 -5.97
C LEU A 270 23.41 13.72 -5.13
N LEU A 271 23.11 12.94 -4.10
CA LEU A 271 24.08 12.34 -3.20
C LEU A 271 24.24 10.86 -3.53
N THR A 272 25.43 10.34 -3.33
CA THR A 272 25.73 8.93 -3.52
C THR A 272 26.38 8.37 -2.24
N VAL A 273 25.90 7.22 -1.82
CA VAL A 273 26.54 6.38 -0.79
C VAL A 273 26.95 5.08 -1.48
N GLU A 274 28.23 4.86 -1.63
CA GLU A 274 28.77 3.72 -2.34
C GLU A 274 29.70 2.88 -1.48
N ASN A 275 29.83 1.61 -1.83
CA ASN A 275 30.75 0.67 -1.21
C ASN A 275 31.32 -0.33 -2.23
N ASP A 276 32.48 -0.88 -1.94
CA ASP A 276 33.22 -1.85 -2.76
C ASP A 276 32.83 -3.32 -2.49
N GLY A 277 31.56 -3.54 -2.16
CA GLY A 277 31.02 -4.88 -1.95
C GLY A 277 30.62 -5.58 -3.24
N ALA A 278 30.26 -6.86 -3.12
CA ALA A 278 29.79 -7.64 -4.27
C ALA A 278 28.57 -7.01 -4.93
N PRO A 279 28.45 -7.02 -6.26
CA PRO A 279 27.32 -6.48 -6.98
C PRO A 279 26.02 -7.22 -6.63
N ILE A 280 24.93 -6.48 -6.56
CA ILE A 280 23.60 -7.01 -6.25
C ILE A 280 22.97 -7.60 -7.51
N PRO A 281 22.44 -8.84 -7.48
CA PRO A 281 21.72 -9.41 -8.61
C PRO A 281 20.57 -8.51 -9.07
N GLN A 282 20.37 -8.37 -10.39
CA GLN A 282 19.38 -7.48 -10.99
C GLN A 282 17.96 -7.68 -10.44
N PRO A 283 17.45 -8.91 -10.24
CA PRO A 283 16.12 -9.10 -9.63
C PRO A 283 16.03 -8.54 -8.22
N THR A 284 17.11 -8.60 -7.45
CA THR A 284 17.21 -8.11 -6.08
C THR A 284 17.18 -6.59 -6.00
N LEU A 285 17.81 -5.87 -6.94
CA LEU A 285 17.78 -4.41 -6.99
C LEU A 285 16.37 -3.84 -6.97
N ASN A 286 15.42 -4.51 -7.64
CA ASN A 286 14.04 -4.05 -7.74
C ASN A 286 13.24 -4.18 -6.42
N VAL A 287 13.68 -5.07 -5.53
CA VAL A 287 12.97 -5.39 -4.28
C VAL A 287 13.69 -4.96 -3.00
N LEU A 288 14.90 -4.40 -3.13
CA LEU A 288 15.75 -4.01 -1.99
C LEU A 288 15.07 -3.07 -0.98
N PHE A 289 14.20 -2.20 -1.45
CA PHE A 289 13.47 -1.25 -0.62
C PHE A 289 12.11 -1.77 -0.15
N GLN A 290 11.75 -3.02 -0.46
CA GLN A 290 10.54 -3.61 0.07
C GLN A 290 10.67 -3.85 1.58
N LYS A 291 9.57 -3.72 2.27
CA LYS A 291 9.47 -3.94 3.70
C LYS A 291 9.86 -5.39 4.03
N PHE A 292 10.77 -5.58 5.00
CA PHE A 292 11.28 -6.90 5.42
C PHE A 292 12.09 -7.69 4.40
N TYR A 293 12.48 -7.09 3.28
CA TYR A 293 13.41 -7.75 2.39
C TYR A 293 14.76 -7.91 3.07
N LYS A 294 15.25 -9.14 3.12
CA LYS A 294 16.54 -9.52 3.76
C LYS A 294 17.46 -10.13 2.72
N GLY A 295 18.72 -9.68 2.68
CA GLY A 295 19.81 -10.47 2.15
C GLY A 295 20.18 -11.61 3.12
N ALA A 296 21.17 -12.44 2.76
CA ALA A 296 21.58 -13.62 3.54
C ALA A 296 21.86 -13.30 5.02
N ASP A 297 22.47 -12.14 5.33
CA ASP A 297 22.88 -11.72 6.67
C ASP A 297 22.03 -10.58 7.24
N GLY A 298 20.84 -10.35 6.70
CA GLY A 298 19.99 -9.21 7.07
C GLY A 298 19.24 -9.40 8.39
N ASN A 299 19.32 -8.42 9.30
CA ASN A 299 18.49 -8.38 10.50
C ASN A 299 16.99 -8.32 10.14
N PHE A 300 16.25 -7.31 10.52
CA PHE A 300 14.80 -7.19 10.30
C PHE A 300 14.37 -6.78 8.87
N GLY A 301 15.31 -6.43 7.96
CA GLY A 301 14.97 -5.99 6.61
C GLY A 301 14.18 -4.67 6.55
N LEU A 302 14.34 -3.80 7.54
CA LEU A 302 13.63 -2.53 7.65
C LEU A 302 14.47 -1.29 7.31
N GLY A 303 15.80 -1.40 7.34
CA GLY A 303 16.68 -0.23 7.23
C GLY A 303 16.52 0.52 5.91
N LEU A 304 16.61 -0.18 4.78
CA LEU A 304 16.46 0.43 3.45
C LEU A 304 15.02 0.91 3.20
N TYR A 305 14.03 0.18 3.67
CA TYR A 305 12.63 0.61 3.61
C TYR A 305 12.41 1.93 4.37
N ILE A 306 12.94 2.04 5.60
CA ILE A 306 12.89 3.27 6.40
C ILE A 306 13.58 4.42 5.66
N ALA A 307 14.79 4.18 5.12
CA ALA A 307 15.52 5.19 4.35
C ALA A 307 14.68 5.71 3.17
N LYS A 308 14.08 4.82 2.38
CA LYS A 308 13.22 5.20 1.26
C LYS A 308 12.01 6.01 1.70
N LYS A 309 11.33 5.59 2.76
CA LYS A 309 10.15 6.32 3.28
C LYS A 309 10.50 7.72 3.76
N ILE A 310 11.63 7.88 4.47
CA ILE A 310 12.10 9.20 4.90
C ILE A 310 12.44 10.09 3.72
N VAL A 311 13.18 9.59 2.73
CA VAL A 311 13.55 10.35 1.54
C VAL A 311 12.28 10.79 0.76
N GLN A 312 11.31 9.89 0.59
CA GLN A 312 10.02 10.22 -0.04
C GLN A 312 9.23 11.27 0.74
N PHE A 313 9.22 11.20 2.08
CA PHE A 313 8.60 12.23 2.92
C PHE A 313 9.25 13.60 2.73
N HIS A 314 10.56 13.64 2.45
CA HIS A 314 11.31 14.84 2.10
C HIS A 314 11.18 15.22 0.61
N LYS A 315 10.20 14.63 -0.13
CA LYS A 315 9.96 14.85 -1.56
C LYS A 315 11.18 14.53 -2.45
N GLY A 316 12.06 13.67 -1.96
CA GLY A 316 13.20 13.12 -2.66
C GLY A 316 12.89 11.73 -3.23
N ASP A 317 13.92 11.12 -3.81
CA ASP A 317 13.90 9.72 -4.21
C ASP A 317 15.23 9.05 -3.90
N ILE A 318 15.23 7.70 -3.84
CA ILE A 318 16.41 6.88 -3.59
C ILE A 318 16.33 5.61 -4.42
N TRP A 319 17.42 5.28 -5.11
CA TRP A 319 17.52 4.06 -5.93
C TRP A 319 18.91 3.43 -5.83
N PRO A 320 19.01 2.09 -5.95
CA PRO A 320 20.25 1.37 -5.94
C PRO A 320 20.75 1.16 -7.36
N SER A 321 22.04 1.04 -7.53
CA SER A 321 22.66 0.59 -8.78
C SER A 321 23.99 -0.12 -8.49
N ASN A 322 24.38 -1.02 -9.37
CA ASN A 322 25.73 -1.55 -9.39
C ASN A 322 26.62 -0.64 -10.24
N TRP A 323 27.86 -0.54 -9.88
CA TRP A 323 28.88 0.14 -10.65
C TRP A 323 30.14 -0.74 -10.75
N ALA A 324 31.21 -0.28 -11.41
CA ALA A 324 32.36 -1.13 -11.73
C ALA A 324 33.00 -1.79 -10.50
N ASP A 325 33.04 -1.06 -9.38
CA ASP A 325 33.74 -1.48 -8.18
C ASP A 325 32.81 -1.91 -7.04
N GLY A 326 31.50 -1.94 -7.24
CA GLY A 326 30.59 -2.34 -6.15
C GLY A 326 29.13 -1.92 -6.30
N VAL A 327 28.55 -1.44 -5.19
CA VAL A 327 27.16 -1.04 -5.07
C VAL A 327 27.07 0.43 -4.68
N ARG A 328 26.09 1.13 -5.27
CA ARG A 328 25.84 2.53 -4.94
C ARG A 328 24.34 2.77 -4.73
N PHE A 329 24.05 3.59 -3.71
CA PHE A 329 22.72 4.14 -3.45
C PHE A 329 22.75 5.62 -3.78
N GLN A 330 21.89 6.03 -4.71
CA GLN A 330 21.76 7.42 -5.16
C GLN A 330 20.54 8.04 -4.51
N LEU A 331 20.70 9.23 -3.94
CA LEU A 331 19.64 9.96 -3.21
C LEU A 331 19.47 11.35 -3.85
N LEU A 332 18.27 11.66 -4.26
CA LEU A 332 17.87 13.02 -4.64
C LEU A 332 17.18 13.68 -3.45
N LEU A 333 17.79 14.70 -2.88
CA LEU A 333 17.21 15.51 -1.81
C LEU A 333 16.94 16.93 -2.29
N ARG A 334 15.71 17.41 -2.06
CA ARG A 334 15.31 18.75 -2.50
C ARG A 334 16.04 19.85 -1.74
N ARG A 335 16.55 20.82 -2.50
CA ARG A 335 17.17 22.02 -1.95
C ARG A 335 16.14 22.85 -1.18
N GLU A 336 16.58 23.58 -0.19
CA GLU A 336 15.77 24.61 0.46
C GLU A 336 15.41 25.70 -0.56
N ASP A 337 14.12 25.90 -0.81
CA ASP A 337 13.65 27.04 -1.62
C ASP A 337 13.92 28.34 -0.86
N ARG A 338 14.97 29.07 -1.22
CA ARG A 338 15.29 30.40 -0.67
C ARG A 338 14.19 31.45 -0.88
N MET A 339 13.05 31.07 -1.47
CA MET A 339 11.98 32.00 -1.86
C MET A 339 10.82 32.13 -0.87
N ALA A 340 10.79 31.41 0.25
CA ALA A 340 9.70 31.50 1.24
C ALA A 340 9.87 32.65 2.28
N GLY A 341 10.92 33.43 2.17
CA GLY A 341 11.30 34.49 3.15
C GLY A 341 11.06 35.94 2.70
N ARG A 342 10.31 36.19 1.63
CA ARG A 342 9.91 37.55 1.22
C ARG A 342 8.41 37.65 0.98
N ARG A 343 7.65 37.69 2.04
CA ARG A 343 6.36 38.40 2.10
C ARG A 343 6.15 38.93 3.50
#